data_2ebbd40d6b192d350e322b1c025f118b
#
_entry.id   2ebbd40d6b192d350e322b1c025f118b
#
_cell.length_a   1.000
_cell.length_b   1.000
_cell.length_c   1.000
_cell.angle_alpha   90.00
_cell.angle_beta   90.00
_cell.angle_gamma   90.00
#
_symmetry.space_group_name_H-M   'P 1'
#
loop_
_entity.id
_entity.type
_entity.pdbx_description
1 polymer ?
#
loop_
_entity_poly.entity_id
_entity_poly.type
_entity_poly.pdbx_seq_one_letter_code
_entity_poly.pdbx_strand_id
1 'polypeptide(L)'
;MGKEEFNFQESYGYHFISISVVIKRLIESRIQEYDLTHLQFSILMNLYKNTTTTQKELLKYVYGDEASVTRLIDRLESKGYLKRVQSQEDKRKKNILLTQEGLSLVKKLTRFAKEVNQELIKELDKDEADQFLTLLQKVNTSLDDH
;
A
#
# COMPACT_ATOMS: atom_id res chain seq x y z
N MET A 1 25.01 -18.50 -32.66
CA MET A 1 24.70 -17.28 -31.90
C MET A 1 24.07 -17.66 -30.55
N GLY A 2 24.76 -17.35 -29.47
CA GLY A 2 24.20 -17.56 -28.11
C GLY A 2 22.97 -16.70 -27.91
N LYS A 3 21.91 -17.26 -27.29
CA LYS A 3 20.82 -16.45 -26.77
C LYS A 3 21.41 -15.55 -25.70
N GLU A 4 21.23 -14.24 -25.80
CA GLU A 4 21.51 -13.34 -24.69
C GLU A 4 20.72 -13.85 -23.50
N GLU A 5 21.41 -14.32 -22.47
CA GLU A 5 20.76 -14.73 -21.23
C GLU A 5 20.29 -13.48 -20.51
N PHE A 6 19.06 -13.51 -19.99
CA PHE A 6 18.50 -12.43 -19.19
C PHE A 6 19.30 -12.29 -17.88
N ASN A 7 19.88 -11.13 -17.65
CA ASN A 7 20.66 -10.88 -16.44
C ASN A 7 19.74 -10.35 -15.32
N PHE A 8 19.38 -11.22 -14.40
CA PHE A 8 18.51 -10.88 -13.26
C PHE A 8 19.13 -9.81 -12.35
N GLN A 9 20.46 -9.81 -12.17
CA GLN A 9 21.13 -8.83 -11.31
C GLN A 9 21.08 -7.42 -11.87
N GLU A 10 20.92 -7.27 -13.16
CA GLU A 10 20.78 -5.98 -13.84
C GLU A 10 19.32 -5.62 -14.13
N SER A 11 18.38 -6.46 -13.73
CA SER A 11 16.96 -6.25 -13.98
C SER A 11 16.31 -5.40 -12.88
N TYR A 12 15.84 -4.22 -13.25
CA TYR A 12 15.06 -3.35 -12.35
C TYR A 12 13.78 -4.06 -11.85
N GLY A 13 13.03 -4.67 -12.76
CA GLY A 13 11.79 -5.38 -12.40
C GLY A 13 12.02 -6.53 -11.44
N TYR A 14 13.07 -7.31 -11.64
CA TYR A 14 13.45 -8.39 -10.73
C TYR A 14 13.71 -7.87 -9.31
N HIS A 15 14.48 -6.79 -9.18
CA HIS A 15 14.79 -6.20 -7.89
C HIS A 15 13.55 -5.63 -7.20
N PHE A 16 12.68 -4.93 -7.95
CA PHE A 16 11.43 -4.41 -7.40
C PHE A 16 10.52 -5.53 -6.88
N ILE A 17 10.37 -6.61 -7.64
CA ILE A 17 9.57 -7.76 -7.22
C ILE A 17 10.16 -8.41 -5.96
N SER A 18 11.46 -8.65 -5.93
CA SER A 18 12.15 -9.24 -4.78
C SER A 18 11.98 -8.38 -3.52
N ILE A 19 12.16 -7.07 -3.66
CA ILE A 19 11.98 -6.12 -2.56
C ILE A 19 10.52 -6.11 -2.09
N SER A 20 9.56 -6.12 -3.02
CA SER A 20 8.13 -6.13 -2.66
C SER A 20 7.73 -7.37 -1.85
N VAL A 21 8.30 -8.53 -2.14
CA VAL A 21 8.08 -9.76 -1.36
C VAL A 21 8.59 -9.59 0.07
N VAL A 22 9.76 -8.99 0.24
CA VAL A 22 10.33 -8.73 1.58
C VAL A 22 9.48 -7.72 2.35
N ILE A 23 9.08 -6.63 1.70
CA ILE A 23 8.20 -5.60 2.30
C ILE A 23 6.91 -6.25 2.81
N LYS A 24 6.26 -7.08 1.98
CA LYS A 24 5.04 -7.79 2.35
C LYS A 24 5.25 -8.64 3.61
N ARG A 25 6.33 -9.42 3.67
CA ARG A 25 6.65 -10.25 4.83
C ARG A 25 6.88 -9.44 6.09
N LEU A 26 7.61 -8.33 5.98
CA LEU A 26 7.89 -7.43 7.11
C LEU A 26 6.59 -6.82 7.65
N ILE A 27 5.72 -6.36 6.77
CA ILE A 27 4.42 -5.81 7.17
C ILE A 27 3.57 -6.89 7.83
N GLU A 28 3.41 -8.05 7.20
CA GLU A 28 2.61 -9.16 7.72
C GLU A 28 3.07 -9.59 9.11
N SER A 29 4.38 -9.63 9.36
CA SER A 29 4.91 -10.00 10.68
C SER A 29 4.53 -9.02 11.79
N ARG A 30 4.26 -7.75 11.45
CA ARG A 30 3.91 -6.69 12.40
C ARG A 30 2.40 -6.54 12.61
N ILE A 31 1.61 -6.80 11.59
CA ILE A 31 0.15 -6.55 11.64
C ILE A 31 -0.66 -7.76 12.13
N GLN A 32 -0.03 -8.91 12.33
CA GLN A 32 -0.71 -10.12 12.82
C GLN A 32 -1.45 -9.90 14.15
N GLU A 33 -0.85 -9.15 15.06
CA GLU A 33 -1.46 -8.84 16.37
C GLU A 33 -2.76 -8.04 16.26
N TYR A 34 -3.01 -7.38 15.12
CA TYR A 34 -4.23 -6.63 14.84
C TYR A 34 -5.25 -7.43 14.03
N ASP A 35 -4.96 -8.69 13.74
CA ASP A 35 -5.81 -9.55 12.89
C ASP A 35 -6.10 -8.88 11.53
N LEU A 36 -5.06 -8.35 10.92
CA LEU A 36 -5.10 -7.71 9.61
C LEU A 36 -4.30 -8.49 8.58
N THR A 37 -4.80 -8.56 7.36
CA THR A 37 -4.03 -8.97 6.19
C THR A 37 -3.22 -7.80 5.64
N HIS A 38 -2.21 -8.08 4.84
CA HIS A 38 -1.44 -7.03 4.18
C HIS A 38 -2.30 -6.19 3.22
N LEU A 39 -3.32 -6.76 2.59
CA LEU A 39 -4.27 -6.02 1.75
C LEU A 39 -5.15 -5.08 2.57
N GLN A 40 -5.62 -5.51 3.74
CA GLN A 40 -6.36 -4.64 4.67
C GLN A 40 -5.48 -3.49 5.17
N PHE A 41 -4.23 -3.76 5.50
CA PHE A 41 -3.23 -2.73 5.81
C PHE A 41 -3.13 -1.71 4.68
N SER A 42 -2.99 -2.18 3.44
CA SER A 42 -2.91 -1.34 2.25
C SER A 42 -4.15 -0.46 2.06
N ILE A 43 -5.34 -1.02 2.26
CA ILE A 43 -6.61 -0.28 2.22
C ILE A 43 -6.61 0.84 3.25
N LEU A 44 -6.30 0.53 4.49
CA LEU A 44 -6.29 1.52 5.59
C LEU A 44 -5.26 2.64 5.33
N MET A 45 -4.07 2.30 4.85
CA MET A 45 -3.05 3.30 4.55
C MET A 45 -3.44 4.21 3.39
N ASN A 46 -4.10 3.66 2.36
CA ASN A 46 -4.61 4.48 1.25
C ASN A 46 -5.74 5.41 1.69
N LEU A 47 -6.64 4.95 2.56
CA LEU A 47 -7.68 5.81 3.14
C LEU A 47 -7.10 6.91 4.03
N TYR A 48 -6.02 6.63 4.74
CA TYR A 48 -5.31 7.63 5.54
C TYR A 48 -4.64 8.70 4.68
N LYS A 49 -4.02 8.28 3.57
CA LYS A 49 -3.40 9.19 2.60
C LYS A 49 -4.44 10.08 1.92
N ASN A 50 -5.54 9.48 1.48
CA ASN A 50 -6.58 10.14 0.70
C ASN A 50 -7.86 10.22 1.55
N THR A 51 -7.97 11.14 2.43
CA THR A 51 -9.02 11.34 3.44
C THR A 51 -10.39 10.75 3.09
N THR A 52 -10.78 10.78 1.83
CA THR A 52 -12.02 10.23 1.28
C THR A 52 -11.73 9.62 -0.09
N THR A 53 -12.19 8.40 -0.33
CA THR A 53 -12.06 7.75 -1.63
C THR A 53 -13.25 6.83 -1.89
N THR A 54 -13.51 6.55 -3.17
CA THR A 54 -14.49 5.54 -3.58
C THR A 54 -13.81 4.17 -3.66
N GLN A 55 -14.61 3.10 -3.64
CA GLN A 55 -14.08 1.75 -3.83
C GLN A 55 -13.38 1.61 -5.18
N LYS A 56 -13.91 2.25 -6.22
CA LYS A 56 -13.31 2.24 -7.57
C LYS A 56 -11.92 2.88 -7.56
N GLU A 57 -11.75 4.00 -6.87
CA GLU A 57 -10.44 4.65 -6.74
C GLU A 57 -9.47 3.79 -5.93
N LEU A 58 -9.96 3.15 -4.88
CA LEU A 58 -9.17 2.27 -4.04
C LEU A 58 -8.57 1.09 -4.81
N LEU A 59 -9.32 0.53 -5.77
CA LEU A 59 -8.87 -0.56 -6.64
C LEU A 59 -7.62 -0.22 -7.46
N LYS A 60 -7.37 1.04 -7.74
CA LYS A 60 -6.17 1.49 -8.46
C LYS A 60 -4.88 1.32 -7.64
N TYR A 61 -5.00 1.33 -6.32
CA TYR A 61 -3.85 1.34 -5.39
C TYR A 61 -3.71 0.05 -4.59
N VAL A 62 -4.71 -0.80 -4.65
CA VAL A 62 -4.73 -2.07 -3.90
C VAL A 62 -4.75 -3.23 -4.89
N TYR A 63 -3.76 -4.09 -4.77
CA TYR A 63 -3.67 -5.27 -5.61
C TYR A 63 -4.73 -6.31 -5.20
N GLY A 64 -5.65 -6.61 -6.12
CA GLY A 64 -6.70 -7.59 -5.91
C GLY A 64 -7.88 -7.37 -6.86
N ASP A 65 -8.72 -8.37 -7.00
CA ASP A 65 -9.96 -8.25 -7.76
C ASP A 65 -11.04 -7.51 -6.95
N GLU A 66 -12.04 -6.98 -7.66
CA GLU A 66 -13.09 -6.18 -7.04
C GLU A 66 -13.87 -6.94 -5.95
N ALA A 67 -14.18 -8.22 -6.18
CA ALA A 67 -14.91 -9.05 -5.22
C ALA A 67 -14.11 -9.27 -3.93
N SER A 68 -12.81 -9.54 -4.04
CA SER A 68 -11.92 -9.71 -2.90
C SER A 68 -11.77 -8.42 -2.10
N VAL A 69 -11.58 -7.29 -2.77
CA VAL A 69 -11.46 -5.98 -2.13
C VAL A 69 -12.76 -5.60 -1.43
N THR A 70 -13.92 -5.85 -2.06
CA THR A 70 -15.23 -5.62 -1.44
C THR A 70 -15.37 -6.38 -0.12
N ARG A 71 -14.99 -7.66 -0.10
CA ARG A 71 -15.04 -8.49 1.13
C ARG A 71 -14.12 -7.97 2.22
N LEU A 72 -12.93 -7.50 1.86
CA LEU A 72 -11.99 -6.92 2.82
C LEU A 72 -12.51 -5.61 3.41
N ILE A 73 -13.13 -4.76 2.58
CA ILE A 73 -13.78 -3.52 3.02
C ILE A 73 -14.96 -3.84 3.94
N ASP A 74 -15.80 -4.82 3.62
CA ASP A 74 -16.91 -5.27 4.46
C ASP A 74 -16.42 -5.71 5.85
N ARG A 75 -15.33 -6.46 5.90
CA ARG A 75 -14.72 -6.90 7.17
C ARG A 75 -14.18 -5.74 7.99
N LEU A 76 -13.50 -4.78 7.34
CA LEU A 76 -12.98 -3.59 8.02
C LEU A 76 -14.11 -2.70 8.54
N GLU A 77 -15.21 -2.59 7.80
CA GLU A 77 -16.42 -1.90 8.25
C GLU A 77 -17.04 -2.60 9.47
N SER A 78 -17.15 -3.92 9.42
CA SER A 78 -17.66 -4.73 10.55
C SER A 78 -16.80 -4.60 11.80
N LYS A 79 -15.50 -4.43 11.65
CA LYS A 79 -14.56 -4.19 12.77
C LYS A 79 -14.63 -2.75 13.29
N GLY A 80 -15.34 -1.87 12.61
CA GLY A 80 -15.50 -0.47 13.01
C GLY A 80 -14.37 0.45 12.60
N TYR A 81 -13.49 0.03 11.68
CA TYR A 81 -12.34 0.83 11.25
C TYR A 81 -12.63 1.78 10.10
N LEU A 82 -13.66 1.50 9.33
CA LEU A 82 -14.10 2.36 8.24
C LEU A 82 -15.63 2.36 8.14
N LYS A 83 -16.15 3.31 7.39
CA LYS A 83 -17.57 3.43 7.08
C LYS A 83 -17.75 3.84 5.63
N ARG A 84 -18.86 3.41 5.04
CA ARG A 84 -19.32 3.86 3.73
C ARG A 84 -20.34 4.96 3.93
N VAL A 85 -20.17 6.06 3.21
CA VAL A 85 -21.07 7.21 3.22
C VAL A 85 -21.46 7.55 1.79
N GLN A 86 -22.76 7.73 1.53
CA GLN A 86 -23.22 8.14 0.22
C GLN A 86 -22.61 9.49 -0.17
N SER A 87 -22.07 9.60 -1.39
CA SER A 87 -21.54 10.85 -1.90
C SER A 87 -22.65 11.87 -2.08
N GLN A 88 -22.42 13.11 -1.63
CA GLN A 88 -23.35 14.22 -1.86
C GLN A 88 -23.31 14.71 -3.32
N GLU A 89 -22.18 14.55 -3.98
CA GLU A 89 -21.99 14.97 -5.37
C GLU A 89 -22.60 14.00 -6.37
N ASP A 90 -22.52 12.71 -6.10
CA ASP A 90 -23.13 11.65 -6.93
C ASP A 90 -23.71 10.55 -6.04
N LYS A 91 -25.03 10.51 -5.95
CA LYS A 91 -25.78 9.56 -5.10
C LYS A 91 -25.57 8.09 -5.48
N ARG A 92 -24.99 7.81 -6.65
CA ARG A 92 -24.65 6.44 -7.09
C ARG A 92 -23.35 5.94 -6.49
N LYS A 93 -22.52 6.84 -5.97
CA LYS A 93 -21.20 6.53 -5.40
C LYS A 93 -21.24 6.56 -3.89
N LYS A 94 -20.49 5.64 -3.28
CA LYS A 94 -20.23 5.64 -1.85
C LYS A 94 -18.78 5.99 -1.59
N ASN A 95 -18.56 6.95 -0.72
CA ASN A 95 -17.24 7.27 -0.20
C ASN A 95 -16.91 6.34 0.97
N ILE A 96 -15.66 5.96 1.06
CA ILE A 96 -15.13 5.17 2.15
C ILE A 96 -14.27 6.08 3.01
N LEU A 97 -14.55 6.09 4.31
CA LEU A 97 -13.89 6.95 5.29
C LEU A 97 -13.38 6.12 6.45
N LEU A 98 -12.23 6.51 7.01
CA LEU A 98 -11.79 5.98 8.30
C LEU A 98 -12.71 6.49 9.40
N THR A 99 -13.05 5.62 10.34
CA THR A 99 -13.65 6.01 11.61
C THR A 99 -12.59 6.55 12.56
N GLN A 100 -13.00 7.06 13.72
CA GLN A 100 -12.07 7.45 14.79
C GLN A 100 -11.18 6.27 15.20
N GLU A 101 -11.74 5.08 15.34
CA GLU A 101 -11.03 3.85 15.67
C GLU A 101 -10.07 3.46 14.56
N GLY A 102 -10.50 3.58 13.30
CA GLY A 102 -9.64 3.32 12.13
C GLY A 102 -8.46 4.28 12.06
N LEU A 103 -8.68 5.55 12.34
CA LEU A 103 -7.62 6.56 12.39
C LEU A 103 -6.62 6.26 13.50
N SER A 104 -7.08 5.89 14.68
CA SER A 104 -6.22 5.47 15.80
C SER A 104 -5.38 4.27 15.44
N LEU A 105 -5.97 3.28 14.78
CA LEU A 105 -5.25 2.09 14.30
C LEU A 105 -4.18 2.46 13.29
N VAL A 106 -4.51 3.25 12.27
CA VAL A 106 -3.57 3.65 11.21
C VAL A 106 -2.38 4.38 11.80
N LYS A 107 -2.56 5.24 12.79
CA LYS A 107 -1.45 5.92 13.47
C LYS A 107 -0.46 4.93 14.10
N LYS A 108 -0.94 3.81 14.63
CA LYS A 108 -0.07 2.72 15.11
C LYS A 108 0.61 1.99 13.95
N LEU A 109 -0.12 1.73 12.88
CA LEU A 109 0.39 1.04 11.69
C LEU A 109 1.48 1.84 10.95
N THR A 110 1.41 3.17 10.98
CA THR A 110 2.45 4.03 10.37
C THR A 110 3.82 3.82 11.03
N ARG A 111 3.85 3.42 12.29
CA ARG A 111 5.11 3.04 12.97
C ARG A 111 5.77 1.86 12.26
N PHE A 112 5.00 0.86 11.90
CA PHE A 112 5.52 -0.33 11.19
C PHE A 112 6.00 0.04 9.79
N ALA A 113 5.27 0.90 9.10
CA ALA A 113 5.70 1.41 7.79
C ALA A 113 7.06 2.14 7.89
N LYS A 114 7.27 2.94 8.94
CA LYS A 114 8.54 3.60 9.20
C LYS A 114 9.67 2.60 9.47
N GLU A 115 9.41 1.57 10.26
CA GLU A 115 10.37 0.49 10.53
C GLU A 115 10.77 -0.24 9.25
N VAL A 116 9.81 -0.54 8.38
CA VAL A 116 10.08 -1.15 7.07
C VAL A 116 10.96 -0.24 6.22
N ASN A 117 10.67 1.05 6.17
CA ASN A 117 11.49 2.03 5.45
C ASN A 117 12.93 2.04 5.95
N GLN A 118 13.14 2.01 7.26
CA GLN A 118 14.47 1.97 7.85
C GLN A 118 15.22 0.68 7.47
N GLU A 119 14.54 -0.45 7.47
CA GLU A 119 15.13 -1.72 7.08
C GLU A 119 15.56 -1.72 5.60
N LEU A 120 14.76 -1.12 4.73
CA LEU A 120 15.03 -1.06 3.29
C LEU A 120 16.28 -0.26 2.95
N ILE A 121 16.58 0.78 3.71
CA ILE A 121 17.68 1.71 3.41
C ILE A 121 18.86 1.59 4.38
N LYS A 122 18.87 0.59 5.25
CA LYS A 122 19.88 0.48 6.32
C LYS A 122 21.33 0.43 5.82
N GLU A 123 21.56 -0.08 4.62
CA GLU A 123 22.90 -0.17 4.01
C GLU A 123 23.27 1.07 3.16
N LEU A 124 22.34 2.04 3.05
CA LEU A 124 22.58 3.28 2.32
C LEU A 124 22.99 4.39 3.29
N ASP A 125 23.93 5.23 2.89
CA ASP A 125 24.16 6.47 3.60
C ASP A 125 23.02 7.47 3.29
N LYS A 126 23.02 8.60 3.99
CA LYS A 126 21.94 9.59 3.85
C LYS A 126 21.79 10.11 2.42
N ASP A 127 22.90 10.43 1.76
CA ASP A 127 22.89 10.97 0.40
C ASP A 127 22.39 9.94 -0.60
N GLU A 128 22.82 8.69 -0.48
CA GLU A 128 22.35 7.56 -1.28
C GLU A 128 20.85 7.32 -1.07
N ALA A 129 20.38 7.33 0.17
CA ALA A 129 18.96 7.15 0.48
C ALA A 129 18.09 8.27 -0.11
N ASP A 130 18.54 9.53 -0.01
CA ASP A 130 17.83 10.68 -0.58
C ASP A 130 17.75 10.61 -2.10
N GLN A 131 18.85 10.26 -2.76
CA GLN A 131 18.89 10.05 -4.22
C GLN A 131 17.99 8.90 -4.64
N PHE A 132 18.03 7.79 -3.93
CA PHE A 132 17.22 6.61 -4.21
C PHE A 132 15.73 6.95 -4.13
N LEU A 133 15.31 7.65 -3.08
CA LEU A 133 13.91 8.08 -2.94
C LEU A 133 13.49 9.01 -4.08
N THR A 134 14.33 9.99 -4.45
CA THR A 134 14.06 10.90 -5.57
C THR A 134 13.87 10.14 -6.87
N LEU A 135 14.72 9.15 -7.14
CA LEU A 135 14.62 8.32 -8.34
C LEU A 135 13.38 7.42 -8.32
N LEU A 136 13.04 6.83 -7.18
CA LEU A 136 11.80 6.07 -7.02
C LEU A 136 10.56 6.91 -7.30
N GLN A 137 10.52 8.12 -6.77
CA GLN A 137 9.42 9.07 -7.01
C GLN A 137 9.29 9.41 -8.49
N LYS A 138 10.42 9.62 -9.18
CA LYS A 138 10.46 9.90 -10.62
C LYS A 138 9.92 8.71 -11.42
N VAL A 139 10.32 7.50 -11.09
CA VAL A 139 9.83 6.27 -11.73
C VAL A 139 8.33 6.10 -11.49
N ASN A 140 7.88 6.26 -10.25
CA ASN A 140 6.46 6.18 -9.91
C ASN A 140 5.61 7.14 -10.73
N THR A 141 6.01 8.41 -10.78
CA THR A 141 5.29 9.43 -11.54
C THR A 141 5.19 9.08 -13.03
N SER A 142 6.25 8.51 -13.60
CA SER A 142 6.24 8.10 -15.02
C SER A 142 5.31 6.92 -15.31
N LEU A 143 4.92 6.15 -14.29
CA LEU A 143 4.06 4.97 -14.41
C LEU A 143 2.60 5.24 -13.98
N ASP A 144 2.27 6.44 -13.54
CA ASP A 144 0.93 6.78 -13.02
C ASP A 144 -0.20 6.58 -14.03
N ASP A 145 0.10 6.56 -15.34
CA ASP A 145 -0.87 6.36 -16.42
C ASP A 145 -1.21 4.87 -16.69
N HIS A 146 -0.67 3.94 -15.88
CA HIS A 146 -0.85 2.49 -16.10
C HIS A 146 -1.75 1.82 -15.07
#